data_ca540136e1960c330428cac92bbe934c
#
_entry.id   ca540136e1960c330428cac92bbe934c
#
_cell.length_a   1.000
_cell.length_b   1.000
_cell.length_c   1.000
_cell.angle_alpha   90.00
_cell.angle_beta   90.00
_cell.angle_gamma   90.00
#
_symmetry.space_group_name_H-M   'P 1'
#
loop_
_entity.id
_entity.type
_entity.pdbx_description
1 polymer ?
#
loop_
_entity_poly.entity_id
_entity_poly.type
_entity_poly.pdbx_seq_one_letter_code
_entity_poly.pdbx_strand_id
1 'polypeptide(L)'
;VADSGNQVLLIIGGKRAKRQATATHPFGYGRSRYIYAFMVSIVLFSIGGLFSILEGWNKLSHPHELEQAWLPLTVLGIAIGLESFSLYTALKAAKEERGTASLYQFIRHAKSPELPVVLLEDMAALLGLVLAFGGVGLTVLTGDPIWDAIGTLAIGVLLVLLMVMVHFRHHGYRCRHRRLPV
;
A
#
# COMPACT_ATOMS: atom_id res chain seq x y z
N VAL A 1 5.49 0.13 14.76
CA VAL A 1 5.99 1.53 14.80
C VAL A 1 5.69 2.27 13.50
N ALA A 2 5.98 1.68 12.32
CA ALA A 2 5.71 2.33 11.03
C ALA A 2 4.21 2.56 10.81
N ASP A 3 3.38 1.57 11.11
CA ASP A 3 1.92 1.64 10.99
C ASP A 3 1.30 2.68 11.93
N SER A 4 1.80 2.78 13.17
CA SER A 4 1.38 3.81 14.12
C SER A 4 1.73 5.23 13.63
N GLY A 5 2.90 5.40 12.98
CA GLY A 5 3.30 6.66 12.35
C GLY A 5 2.38 7.05 11.19
N ASN A 6 1.95 6.07 10.39
CA ASN A 6 0.98 6.22 9.30
C ASN A 6 -0.36 6.75 9.83
N GLN A 7 -0.92 6.12 10.85
CA GLN A 7 -2.19 6.54 11.46
C GLN A 7 -2.12 7.95 12.03
N VAL A 8 -1.01 8.32 12.67
CA VAL A 8 -0.79 9.68 13.20
C VAL A 8 -0.79 10.72 12.06
N LEU A 9 -0.09 10.44 10.97
CA LEU A 9 -0.03 11.34 9.81
C LEU A 9 -1.41 11.49 9.14
N LEU A 10 -2.18 10.42 9.02
CA LEU A 10 -3.55 10.46 8.49
C LEU A 10 -4.50 11.26 9.41
N ILE A 11 -4.38 11.12 10.74
CA ILE A 11 -5.15 11.90 11.72
C ILE A 11 -4.81 13.39 11.61
N ILE A 12 -3.51 13.73 11.50
CA ILE A 12 -3.06 15.13 11.34
C ILE A 12 -3.57 15.70 10.03
N GLY A 13 -3.46 14.94 8.93
CA GLY A 13 -4.01 15.31 7.62
C GLY A 13 -5.51 15.55 7.66
N GLY A 14 -6.26 14.66 8.30
CA GLY A 14 -7.71 14.76 8.47
C GLY A 14 -8.14 15.97 9.32
N LYS A 15 -7.43 16.23 10.43
CA LYS A 15 -7.68 17.42 11.27
C LYS A 15 -7.39 18.73 10.50
N ARG A 16 -6.32 18.75 9.71
CA ARG A 16 -5.95 19.92 8.92
C ARG A 16 -6.93 20.18 7.76
N ALA A 17 -7.46 19.13 7.15
CA ALA A 17 -8.45 19.23 6.09
C ALA A 17 -9.80 19.79 6.55
N LYS A 18 -10.15 19.61 7.84
CA LYS A 18 -11.39 20.13 8.45
C LYS A 18 -11.32 21.61 8.85
N ARG A 19 -10.15 22.28 8.69
CA ARG A 19 -10.04 23.72 8.98
C ARG A 19 -10.89 24.53 7.99
N GLN A 20 -11.58 25.55 8.51
CA GLN A 20 -12.37 26.45 7.69
C GLN A 20 -11.50 27.20 6.69
N ALA A 21 -12.09 27.58 5.55
CA ALA A 21 -11.46 28.40 4.53
C ALA A 21 -10.96 29.72 5.15
N THR A 22 -9.76 30.14 4.76
CA THR A 22 -9.15 31.40 5.16
C THR A 22 -8.94 32.29 3.93
N ALA A 23 -8.69 33.57 4.11
CA ALA A 23 -8.42 34.49 3.03
C ALA A 23 -7.26 34.05 2.12
N THR A 24 -6.29 33.31 2.66
CA THR A 24 -5.16 32.74 1.92
C THR A 24 -5.47 31.39 1.28
N HIS A 25 -6.54 30.71 1.72
CA HIS A 25 -7.00 29.42 1.21
C HIS A 25 -8.52 29.42 1.04
N PRO A 26 -9.05 30.16 0.05
CA PRO A 26 -10.50 30.37 -0.13
C PRO A 26 -11.26 29.08 -0.46
N PHE A 27 -10.59 28.06 -1.01
CA PHE A 27 -11.17 26.74 -1.29
C PHE A 27 -10.99 25.73 -0.13
N GLY A 28 -10.54 26.19 1.06
CA GLY A 28 -10.30 25.35 2.22
C GLY A 28 -9.06 24.46 2.11
N TYR A 29 -8.88 23.57 3.10
CA TYR A 29 -7.70 22.71 3.23
C TYR A 29 -7.95 21.26 2.79
N GLY A 30 -9.04 20.97 2.09
CA GLY A 30 -9.39 19.63 1.63
C GLY A 30 -8.26 18.94 0.83
N ARG A 31 -7.48 19.72 0.08
CA ARG A 31 -6.32 19.24 -0.68
C ARG A 31 -5.17 18.74 0.20
N SER A 32 -5.07 19.19 1.44
CA SER A 32 -4.03 18.76 2.37
C SER A 32 -4.13 17.26 2.66
N ARG A 33 -5.35 16.71 2.79
CA ARG A 33 -5.60 15.29 3.03
C ARG A 33 -5.00 14.40 1.95
N TYR A 34 -5.08 14.82 0.70
CA TYR A 34 -4.44 14.18 -0.45
C TYR A 34 -2.92 14.10 -0.33
N ILE A 35 -2.31 15.23 0.05
CA ILE A 35 -0.86 15.33 0.15
C ILE A 35 -0.36 14.41 1.26
N TYR A 36 -1.05 14.39 2.40
CA TYR A 36 -0.67 13.53 3.52
C TYR A 36 -0.83 12.04 3.18
N ALA A 37 -1.97 11.62 2.60
CA ALA A 37 -2.18 10.24 2.17
C ALA A 37 -1.12 9.78 1.15
N PHE A 38 -0.81 10.64 0.19
CA PHE A 38 0.22 10.39 -0.80
C PHE A 38 1.63 10.29 -0.19
N MET A 39 1.99 11.20 0.71
CA MET A 39 3.29 11.15 1.39
C MET A 39 3.45 9.87 2.22
N VAL A 40 2.38 9.49 2.92
CA VAL A 40 2.36 8.25 3.70
C VAL A 40 2.58 7.03 2.82
N SER A 41 1.85 6.91 1.71
CA SER A 41 2.00 5.77 0.80
C SER A 41 3.41 5.69 0.21
N ILE A 42 4.00 6.83 -0.20
CA ILE A 42 5.38 6.84 -0.70
C ILE A 42 6.36 6.38 0.38
N VAL A 43 6.24 6.90 1.60
CA VAL A 43 7.14 6.54 2.69
C VAL A 43 7.03 5.05 3.03
N LEU A 44 5.79 4.53 3.16
CA LEU A 44 5.57 3.11 3.47
C LEU A 44 6.11 2.19 2.37
N PHE A 45 5.77 2.46 1.11
CA PHE A 45 6.21 1.61 0.00
C PHE A 45 7.73 1.72 -0.25
N SER A 46 8.33 2.90 -0.04
CA SER A 46 9.78 3.07 -0.20
C SER A 46 10.55 2.35 0.91
N ILE A 47 10.19 2.58 2.16
CA ILE A 47 10.87 1.96 3.30
C ILE A 47 10.61 0.45 3.32
N GLY A 48 9.35 0.02 3.15
CA GLY A 48 8.98 -1.38 3.12
C GLY A 48 9.63 -2.13 1.95
N GLY A 49 9.61 -1.53 0.75
CA GLY A 49 10.23 -2.12 -0.45
C GLY A 49 11.75 -2.24 -0.31
N LEU A 50 12.42 -1.17 0.15
CA LEU A 50 13.87 -1.20 0.38
C LEU A 50 14.24 -2.25 1.43
N PHE A 51 13.53 -2.27 2.55
CA PHE A 51 13.79 -3.24 3.63
C PHE A 51 13.58 -4.68 3.15
N SER A 52 12.49 -4.95 2.41
CA SER A 52 12.25 -6.29 1.83
C SER A 52 13.32 -6.72 0.84
N ILE A 53 13.84 -5.80 0.02
CA ILE A 53 14.92 -6.13 -0.93
C ILE A 53 16.21 -6.46 -0.18
N LEU A 54 16.57 -5.64 0.82
CA LEU A 54 17.78 -5.86 1.62
C LEU A 54 17.68 -7.17 2.40
N GLU A 55 16.54 -7.44 3.02
CA GLU A 55 16.30 -8.67 3.77
C GLU A 55 16.31 -9.89 2.85
N GLY A 56 15.63 -9.82 1.70
CA GLY A 56 15.65 -10.89 0.70
C GLY A 56 17.05 -11.18 0.16
N TRP A 57 17.85 -10.15 -0.08
CA TRP A 57 19.24 -10.29 -0.46
C TRP A 57 20.09 -10.95 0.65
N ASN A 58 19.88 -10.50 1.88
CA ASN A 58 20.57 -11.09 3.04
C ASN A 58 20.23 -12.58 3.21
N LYS A 59 18.96 -12.96 3.12
CA LYS A 59 18.49 -14.35 3.16
C LYS A 59 19.07 -15.19 2.02
N LEU A 60 19.25 -14.61 0.83
CA LEU A 60 19.84 -15.31 -0.30
C LEU A 60 21.34 -15.55 -0.10
N SER A 61 22.05 -14.57 0.50
CA SER A 61 23.48 -14.66 0.77
C SER A 61 23.82 -15.54 1.99
N HIS A 62 22.93 -15.58 2.97
CA HIS A 62 23.07 -16.34 4.21
C HIS A 62 21.77 -17.09 4.50
N PRO A 63 21.52 -18.22 3.82
CA PRO A 63 20.33 -19.00 4.03
C PRO A 63 20.29 -19.53 5.48
N HIS A 64 19.24 -19.21 6.21
CA HIS A 64 18.99 -19.72 7.55
C HIS A 64 17.85 -20.72 7.48
N GLU A 65 18.05 -21.89 8.10
CA GLU A 65 16.97 -22.86 8.28
C GLU A 65 15.89 -22.29 9.21
N LEU A 66 14.63 -22.49 8.85
CA LEU A 66 13.49 -22.07 9.66
C LEU A 66 13.28 -23.11 10.79
N GLU A 67 13.81 -22.84 11.97
CA GLU A 67 13.70 -23.76 13.13
C GLU A 67 12.24 -24.05 13.52
N GLN A 68 11.31 -23.10 13.35
CA GLN A 68 9.90 -23.23 13.72
C GLN A 68 8.99 -22.62 12.63
N ALA A 69 8.99 -23.21 11.46
CA ALA A 69 8.25 -22.70 10.30
C ALA A 69 6.72 -22.64 10.48
N TRP A 70 6.15 -23.42 11.40
CA TRP A 70 4.71 -23.40 11.68
C TRP A 70 4.24 -22.06 12.26
N LEU A 71 5.09 -21.37 13.03
CA LEU A 71 4.76 -20.10 13.68
C LEU A 71 4.57 -18.97 12.66
N PRO A 72 5.52 -18.69 11.74
CA PRO A 72 5.30 -17.70 10.70
C PRO A 72 4.13 -18.05 9.76
N LEU A 73 3.92 -19.34 9.43
CA LEU A 73 2.78 -19.75 8.61
C LEU A 73 1.44 -19.48 9.29
N THR A 74 1.33 -19.73 10.59
CA THR A 74 0.10 -19.44 11.35
C THR A 74 -0.16 -17.94 11.40
N VAL A 75 0.86 -17.13 11.69
CA VAL A 75 0.75 -15.66 11.75
C VAL A 75 0.37 -15.09 10.38
N LEU A 76 1.01 -15.55 9.31
CA LEU A 76 0.69 -15.14 7.94
C LEU A 76 -0.73 -15.55 7.54
N GLY A 77 -1.17 -16.74 7.91
CA GLY A 77 -2.54 -17.20 7.65
C GLY A 77 -3.60 -16.33 8.33
N ILE A 78 -3.38 -15.97 9.61
CA ILE A 78 -4.26 -15.05 10.33
C ILE A 78 -4.23 -13.65 9.69
N ALA A 79 -3.04 -13.16 9.33
CA ALA A 79 -2.88 -11.86 8.69
C ALA A 79 -3.61 -11.80 7.32
N ILE A 80 -3.51 -12.84 6.49
CA ILE A 80 -4.25 -12.95 5.23
C ILE A 80 -5.77 -12.91 5.47
N GLY A 81 -6.26 -13.57 6.52
CA GLY A 81 -7.68 -13.53 6.87
C GLY A 81 -8.15 -12.14 7.26
N LEU A 82 -7.40 -11.45 8.10
CA LEU A 82 -7.70 -10.07 8.53
C LEU A 82 -7.62 -9.08 7.36
N GLU A 83 -6.58 -9.17 6.53
CA GLU A 83 -6.40 -8.30 5.37
C GLU A 83 -7.48 -8.54 4.29
N SER A 84 -7.88 -9.79 4.08
CA SER A 84 -9.00 -10.12 3.18
C SER A 84 -10.31 -9.52 3.67
N PHE A 85 -10.54 -9.48 4.97
CA PHE A 85 -11.72 -8.82 5.54
C PHE A 85 -11.65 -7.30 5.40
N SER A 86 -10.47 -6.68 5.62
CA SER A 86 -10.23 -5.25 5.38
C SER A 86 -10.52 -4.89 3.93
N LEU A 87 -9.90 -5.62 2.98
CA LEU A 87 -10.12 -5.41 1.55
C LEU A 87 -11.59 -5.59 1.16
N TYR A 88 -12.29 -6.57 1.71
CA TYR A 88 -13.72 -6.77 1.45
C TYR A 88 -14.54 -5.55 1.88
N THR A 89 -14.28 -4.99 3.07
CA THR A 89 -14.98 -3.80 3.54
C THR A 89 -14.64 -2.57 2.72
N ALA A 90 -13.38 -2.39 2.32
CA ALA A 90 -12.95 -1.31 1.43
C ALA A 90 -13.60 -1.41 0.04
N LEU A 91 -13.69 -2.62 -0.53
CA LEU A 91 -14.36 -2.89 -1.80
C LEU A 91 -15.87 -2.59 -1.72
N LYS A 92 -16.51 -2.94 -0.61
CA LYS A 92 -17.93 -2.64 -0.38
C LYS A 92 -18.16 -1.13 -0.34
N ALA A 93 -17.35 -0.39 0.44
CA ALA A 93 -17.42 1.07 0.48
C ALA A 93 -17.15 1.70 -0.90
N ALA A 94 -16.15 1.21 -1.62
CA ALA A 94 -15.87 1.66 -2.98
C ALA A 94 -17.01 1.37 -3.95
N LYS A 95 -17.75 0.25 -3.78
CA LYS A 95 -18.91 -0.09 -4.61
C LYS A 95 -20.06 0.89 -4.42
N GLU A 96 -20.29 1.34 -3.20
CA GLU A 96 -21.32 2.33 -2.88
C GLU A 96 -21.01 3.69 -3.53
N GLU A 97 -19.75 4.08 -3.54
CA GLU A 97 -19.31 5.37 -4.07
C GLU A 97 -19.14 5.39 -5.62
N ARG A 98 -18.71 4.25 -6.23
CA ARG A 98 -18.48 4.16 -7.68
C ARG A 98 -19.75 3.97 -8.51
N GLY A 99 -20.85 3.48 -7.93
CA GLY A 99 -22.06 3.12 -8.67
C GLY A 99 -21.81 2.06 -9.74
N THR A 100 -22.09 2.37 -11.02
CA THR A 100 -21.90 1.47 -12.18
C THR A 100 -20.49 1.51 -12.80
N ALA A 101 -19.61 2.42 -12.36
CA ALA A 101 -18.27 2.54 -12.91
C ALA A 101 -17.38 1.33 -12.56
N SER A 102 -16.44 0.95 -13.45
CA SER A 102 -15.49 -0.10 -13.16
C SER A 102 -14.50 0.32 -12.05
N LEU A 103 -13.94 -0.64 -11.31
CA LEU A 103 -12.93 -0.38 -10.26
C LEU A 103 -11.75 0.42 -10.80
N TYR A 104 -11.27 0.10 -12.00
CA TYR A 104 -10.19 0.82 -12.65
C TYR A 104 -10.55 2.28 -12.95
N GLN A 105 -11.77 2.52 -13.46
CA GLN A 105 -12.27 3.88 -13.71
C GLN A 105 -12.46 4.65 -12.41
N PHE A 106 -12.98 4.00 -11.36
CA PHE A 106 -13.11 4.59 -10.04
C PHE A 106 -11.76 5.00 -9.46
N ILE A 107 -10.78 4.09 -9.45
CA ILE A 107 -9.43 4.38 -9.00
C ILE A 107 -8.83 5.56 -9.78
N ARG A 108 -9.11 5.67 -11.09
CA ARG A 108 -8.57 6.72 -11.96
C ARG A 108 -9.27 8.07 -11.83
N HIS A 109 -10.57 8.11 -11.51
CA HIS A 109 -11.40 9.32 -11.57
C HIS A 109 -12.14 9.64 -10.26
N ALA A 110 -11.83 8.94 -9.17
CA ALA A 110 -12.47 9.17 -7.87
C ALA A 110 -12.35 10.64 -7.44
N LYS A 111 -13.47 11.19 -6.97
CA LYS A 111 -13.52 12.56 -6.44
C LYS A 111 -12.79 12.68 -5.10
N SER A 112 -12.81 11.62 -4.28
CA SER A 112 -12.06 11.49 -3.03
C SER A 112 -10.92 10.48 -3.21
N PRO A 113 -9.67 10.84 -2.90
CA PRO A 113 -8.52 9.95 -3.12
C PRO A 113 -8.34 8.88 -2.06
N GLU A 114 -9.05 9.00 -0.94
CA GLU A 114 -8.83 8.18 0.23
C GLU A 114 -9.15 6.72 -0.04
N LEU A 115 -10.34 6.44 -0.55
CA LEU A 115 -10.78 5.09 -0.88
C LEU A 115 -9.88 4.39 -1.92
N PRO A 116 -9.52 5.02 -3.04
CA PRO A 116 -8.57 4.42 -3.99
C PRO A 116 -7.19 4.12 -3.40
N VAL A 117 -6.68 4.97 -2.49
CA VAL A 117 -5.37 4.77 -1.85
C VAL A 117 -5.44 3.59 -0.89
N VAL A 118 -6.44 3.55 0.00
CA VAL A 118 -6.66 2.42 0.92
C VAL A 118 -6.85 1.11 0.16
N LEU A 119 -7.63 1.11 -0.92
CA LEU A 119 -7.84 -0.06 -1.76
C LEU A 119 -6.55 -0.59 -2.38
N LEU A 120 -5.68 0.31 -2.88
CA LEU A 120 -4.39 -0.07 -3.43
C LEU A 120 -3.44 -0.58 -2.34
N GLU A 121 -3.49 0.01 -1.15
CA GLU A 121 -2.70 -0.40 0.02
C GLU A 121 -3.11 -1.80 0.49
N ASP A 122 -4.41 -2.05 0.69
CA ASP A 122 -4.95 -3.37 1.09
C ASP A 122 -4.65 -4.45 0.03
N MET A 123 -4.81 -4.13 -1.26
CA MET A 123 -4.46 -5.06 -2.33
C MET A 123 -2.97 -5.40 -2.34
N ALA A 124 -2.11 -4.41 -2.13
CA ALA A 124 -0.67 -4.60 -2.08
C ALA A 124 -0.26 -5.44 -0.86
N ALA A 125 -0.85 -5.15 0.30
CA ALA A 125 -0.62 -5.88 1.53
C ALA A 125 -1.05 -7.35 1.39
N LEU A 126 -2.24 -7.61 0.85
CA LEU A 126 -2.73 -8.96 0.62
C LEU A 126 -1.83 -9.75 -0.35
N LEU A 127 -1.42 -9.14 -1.46
CA LEU A 127 -0.49 -9.75 -2.41
C LEU A 127 0.86 -10.05 -1.75
N GLY A 128 1.38 -9.12 -0.96
CA GLY A 128 2.63 -9.31 -0.20
C GLY A 128 2.53 -10.48 0.79
N LEU A 129 1.41 -10.56 1.54
CA LEU A 129 1.16 -11.65 2.48
C LEU A 129 1.05 -13.01 1.79
N VAL A 130 0.38 -13.07 0.63
CA VAL A 130 0.27 -14.31 -0.17
C VAL A 130 1.64 -14.74 -0.69
N LEU A 131 2.48 -13.81 -1.16
CA LEU A 131 3.85 -14.09 -1.59
C LEU A 131 4.71 -14.59 -0.42
N ALA A 132 4.60 -13.97 0.76
CA ALA A 132 5.30 -14.39 1.96
C ALA A 132 4.85 -15.80 2.40
N PHE A 133 3.55 -16.05 2.43
CA PHE A 133 2.99 -17.35 2.79
C PHE A 133 3.43 -18.44 1.81
N GLY A 134 3.43 -18.12 0.50
CA GLY A 134 3.92 -19.03 -0.55
C GLY A 134 5.41 -19.30 -0.42
N GLY A 135 6.23 -18.29 -0.18
CA GLY A 135 7.68 -18.43 0.01
C GLY A 135 8.02 -19.32 1.21
N VAL A 136 7.46 -19.00 2.38
CA VAL A 136 7.65 -19.82 3.60
C VAL A 136 7.08 -21.23 3.42
N GLY A 137 5.88 -21.35 2.82
CA GLY A 137 5.25 -22.64 2.56
C GLY A 137 6.08 -23.54 1.64
N LEU A 138 6.63 -23.00 0.56
CA LEU A 138 7.53 -23.72 -0.32
C LEU A 138 8.84 -24.12 0.36
N THR A 139 9.40 -23.24 1.20
CA THR A 139 10.57 -23.55 2.03
C THR A 139 10.29 -24.77 2.92
N VAL A 140 9.13 -24.84 3.55
CA VAL A 140 8.75 -25.98 4.41
C VAL A 140 8.56 -27.26 3.59
N LEU A 141 7.97 -27.17 2.41
CA LEU A 141 7.70 -28.32 1.54
C LEU A 141 8.96 -28.88 0.88
N THR A 142 9.87 -28.00 0.46
CA THR A 142 11.10 -28.39 -0.27
C THR A 142 12.30 -28.56 0.64
N GLY A 143 12.29 -28.01 1.86
CA GLY A 143 13.44 -27.96 2.76
C GLY A 143 14.51 -26.94 2.33
N ASP A 144 14.23 -26.10 1.31
CA ASP A 144 15.19 -25.17 0.76
C ASP A 144 14.80 -23.71 1.12
N PRO A 145 15.61 -23.00 1.94
CA PRO A 145 15.34 -21.63 2.36
C PRO A 145 15.38 -20.60 1.24
N ILE A 146 15.82 -20.96 0.04
CA ILE A 146 15.85 -20.07 -1.14
C ILE A 146 14.44 -19.54 -1.48
N TRP A 147 13.41 -20.32 -1.30
CA TRP A 147 12.04 -19.95 -1.60
C TRP A 147 11.52 -18.78 -0.74
N ASP A 148 11.91 -18.75 0.55
CA ASP A 148 11.57 -17.63 1.43
C ASP A 148 12.32 -16.35 1.01
N ALA A 149 13.58 -16.46 0.61
CA ALA A 149 14.37 -15.35 0.07
C ALA A 149 13.75 -14.80 -1.22
N ILE A 150 13.35 -15.65 -2.16
CA ILE A 150 12.67 -15.26 -3.40
C ILE A 150 11.34 -14.58 -3.11
N GLY A 151 10.54 -15.12 -2.19
CA GLY A 151 9.29 -14.52 -1.75
C GLY A 151 9.48 -13.11 -1.19
N THR A 152 10.49 -12.94 -0.34
CA THR A 152 10.84 -11.65 0.27
C THR A 152 11.31 -10.63 -0.78
N LEU A 153 12.12 -11.04 -1.75
CA LEU A 153 12.54 -10.20 -2.88
C LEU A 153 11.35 -9.80 -3.77
N ALA A 154 10.45 -10.74 -4.05
CA ALA A 154 9.26 -10.48 -4.85
C ALA A 154 8.35 -9.43 -4.18
N ILE A 155 8.20 -9.47 -2.85
CA ILE A 155 7.49 -8.44 -2.08
C ILE A 155 8.18 -7.09 -2.25
N GLY A 156 9.49 -7.02 -2.10
CA GLY A 156 10.25 -5.79 -2.27
C GLY A 156 10.06 -5.16 -3.65
N VAL A 157 10.16 -5.96 -4.71
CA VAL A 157 9.91 -5.51 -6.09
C VAL A 157 8.47 -5.04 -6.27
N LEU A 158 7.48 -5.76 -5.74
CA LEU A 158 6.07 -5.37 -5.78
C LEU A 158 5.86 -3.99 -5.16
N LEU A 159 6.41 -3.74 -3.96
CA LEU A 159 6.26 -2.47 -3.26
C LEU A 159 6.94 -1.32 -4.00
N VAL A 160 8.12 -1.54 -4.59
CA VAL A 160 8.80 -0.53 -5.42
C VAL A 160 7.99 -0.22 -6.68
N LEU A 161 7.43 -1.22 -7.36
CA LEU A 161 6.57 -1.01 -8.52
C LEU A 161 5.32 -0.20 -8.18
N LEU A 162 4.70 -0.48 -7.04
CA LEU A 162 3.55 0.28 -6.55
C LEU A 162 3.91 1.73 -6.22
N MET A 163 5.05 1.96 -5.56
CA MET A 163 5.57 3.31 -5.32
C MET A 163 5.76 4.08 -6.62
N VAL A 164 6.40 3.47 -7.62
CA VAL A 164 6.63 4.06 -8.93
C VAL A 164 5.31 4.37 -9.62
N MET A 165 4.35 3.45 -9.60
CA MET A 165 3.02 3.64 -10.19
C MET A 165 2.26 4.80 -9.53
N VAL A 166 2.29 4.89 -8.21
CA VAL A 166 1.67 5.98 -7.44
C VAL A 166 2.36 7.32 -7.75
N HIS A 167 3.69 7.34 -7.87
CA HIS A 167 4.47 8.53 -8.21
C HIS A 167 4.13 9.08 -9.60
N PHE A 168 4.16 8.24 -10.64
CA PHE A 168 3.83 8.66 -12.01
C PHE A 168 2.40 9.14 -12.14
N ARG A 169 1.48 8.55 -11.41
CA ARG A 169 0.09 8.99 -11.38
C ARG A 169 -0.07 10.42 -10.88
N HIS A 170 0.70 10.83 -9.89
CA HIS A 170 0.68 12.20 -9.37
C HIS A 170 1.21 13.23 -10.39
N HIS A 171 2.19 12.87 -11.21
CA HIS A 171 2.74 13.76 -12.23
C HIS A 171 1.77 13.98 -13.40
N GLY A 172 1.00 12.99 -13.79
CA GLY A 172 0.02 13.08 -14.86
C GLY A 172 -1.10 14.12 -14.62
N TYR A 173 -1.47 14.35 -13.37
CA TYR A 173 -2.48 15.37 -13.02
C TYR A 173 -1.96 16.81 -13.12
N ARG A 174 -0.67 17.05 -12.91
CA ARG A 174 -0.09 18.42 -13.01
C ARG A 174 -0.02 18.94 -14.44
N CYS A 175 0.19 18.08 -15.41
CA CYS A 175 0.31 18.49 -16.82
C CYS A 175 -1.04 18.80 -17.48
N ARG A 176 -2.14 18.23 -17.03
CA ARG A 176 -3.47 18.42 -17.63
C ARG A 176 -4.11 19.74 -17.26
N HIS A 177 -3.83 20.29 -16.09
CA HIS A 177 -4.38 21.58 -15.65
C HIS A 177 -3.67 22.81 -16.24
N ARG A 178 -2.52 22.64 -16.91
CA ARG A 178 -1.81 23.74 -17.58
C ARG A 178 -2.26 23.99 -19.02
N ARG A 179 -3.18 23.21 -19.57
CA ARG A 179 -3.61 23.30 -20.97
C ARG A 179 -5.06 23.74 -21.14
N LEU A 180 -5.64 24.45 -20.20
CA LEU A 180 -6.89 25.17 -20.46
C LEU A 180 -6.51 26.62 -20.72
N PRO A 181 -6.58 27.10 -21.97
CA PRO A 181 -6.53 28.54 -22.25
C PRO A 181 -7.81 29.19 -21.71
N VAL A 182 -7.68 30.37 -21.17
CA VAL A 182 -8.73 31.30 -20.77
C VAL A 182 -9.59 31.67 -21.97
#